data_0034055071f93fb431116f382930c0ea
#
_entry.id   0034055071f93fb431116f382930c0ea
#
_cell.length_a   1.000
_cell.length_b   1.000
_cell.length_c   1.000
_cell.angle_alpha   90.00
_cell.angle_beta   90.00
_cell.angle_gamma   90.00
#
_symmetry.space_group_name_H-M   'P 1'
#
loop_
_entity.id
_entity.type
_entity.pdbx_description
1 polymer ?
#
loop_
_entity_poly.entity_id
_entity_poly.type
_entity_poly.pdbx_seq_one_letter_code
_entity_poly.pdbx_strand_id
1 'polypeptide(L)'
;MTNSVSKKRLALFASGRGSNGEALYKAMQEGLINGEFVVIITDHADAGIVERSKGWGIPLIAIEGSQFDSKQAFEQAQLDALEPYCVDGIVLAGYMRIVGAGLIARYEHKILNIHPALLPSFPGLHGHQQAIDAGVKVTGCTVHFVDAGMDTGPIIMQNTVPVYPDDTEDTLSERLLPVEHATYREALRLFCEDALRIEGRIVHYI
;
A
#
# COMPACT_ATOMS: atom_id res chain seq x y z
N MET A 1 17.02 11.79 28.82
CA MET A 1 15.80 10.98 28.73
C MET A 1 15.38 11.03 27.28
N THR A 2 15.69 10.01 26.51
CA THR A 2 15.28 9.87 25.11
C THR A 2 13.78 9.59 25.12
N ASN A 3 12.94 10.56 24.72
CA ASN A 3 11.55 10.30 24.39
C ASN A 3 11.57 9.26 23.24
N SER A 4 11.38 8.00 23.54
CA SER A 4 11.11 7.01 22.50
C SER A 4 9.73 7.33 21.94
N VAL A 5 9.70 7.97 20.77
CA VAL A 5 8.46 8.12 20.02
C VAL A 5 7.94 6.70 19.78
N SER A 6 6.73 6.40 20.24
CA SER A 6 6.13 5.08 20.05
C SER A 6 6.02 4.78 18.56
N LYS A 7 6.33 3.54 18.18
CA LYS A 7 6.18 3.11 16.79
C LYS A 7 4.72 3.21 16.34
N LYS A 8 4.49 3.66 15.12
CA LYS A 8 3.16 3.59 14.49
C LYS A 8 2.76 2.14 14.29
N ARG A 9 1.56 1.79 14.72
CA ARG A 9 0.98 0.47 14.59
C ARG A 9 0.22 0.36 13.27
N LEU A 10 0.65 -0.51 12.38
CA LEU A 10 0.15 -0.56 11.00
C LEU A 10 -0.45 -1.93 10.68
N ALA A 11 -1.53 -1.92 9.90
CA ALA A 11 -2.04 -3.12 9.25
C ALA A 11 -1.48 -3.19 7.82
N LEU A 12 -1.02 -4.38 7.41
CA LEU A 12 -0.62 -4.65 6.03
C LEU A 12 -1.74 -5.38 5.30
N PHE A 13 -2.22 -4.85 4.19
CA PHE A 13 -3.19 -5.50 3.31
C PHE A 13 -2.51 -5.95 2.02
N ALA A 14 -2.64 -7.22 1.66
CA ALA A 14 -2.03 -7.77 0.44
C ALA A 14 -2.87 -8.91 -0.15
N SER A 15 -3.05 -8.92 -1.47
CA SER A 15 -3.75 -9.99 -2.22
C SER A 15 -2.81 -10.94 -2.96
N GLY A 16 -1.54 -10.57 -3.15
CA GLY A 16 -0.60 -11.25 -4.03
C GLY A 16 0.71 -11.64 -3.35
N ARG A 17 1.82 -11.51 -4.10
CA ARG A 17 3.17 -11.92 -3.68
C ARG A 17 3.69 -11.21 -2.43
N GLY A 18 3.24 -9.98 -2.15
CA GLY A 18 3.62 -9.24 -0.95
C GLY A 18 5.05 -8.67 -0.96
N SER A 19 5.67 -8.48 -2.13
CA SER A 19 7.05 -7.97 -2.23
C SER A 19 7.23 -6.56 -1.65
N ASN A 20 6.29 -5.65 -1.90
CA ASN A 20 6.27 -4.33 -1.28
C ASN A 20 6.13 -4.44 0.25
N GLY A 21 5.23 -5.31 0.74
CA GLY A 21 5.07 -5.57 2.18
C GLY A 21 6.35 -6.08 2.84
N GLU A 22 7.07 -7.00 2.17
CA GLU A 22 8.35 -7.51 2.66
C GLU A 22 9.42 -6.42 2.70
N ALA A 23 9.51 -5.58 1.66
CA ALA A 23 10.48 -4.49 1.61
C ALA A 23 10.24 -3.50 2.76
N LEU A 24 8.99 -3.17 3.06
CA LEU A 24 8.61 -2.31 4.18
C LEU A 24 8.91 -2.98 5.53
N TYR A 25 8.57 -4.26 5.69
CA TYR A 25 8.89 -5.02 6.90
C TYR A 25 10.40 -5.01 7.20
N LYS A 26 11.25 -5.30 6.21
CA LYS A 26 12.71 -5.23 6.34
C LYS A 26 13.18 -3.83 6.77
N ALA A 27 12.65 -2.78 6.14
CA ALA A 27 13.00 -1.41 6.49
C ALA A 27 12.60 -1.04 7.94
N MET A 28 11.48 -1.58 8.45
CA MET A 28 11.10 -1.44 9.86
C MET A 28 12.06 -2.18 10.79
N GLN A 29 12.50 -3.40 10.44
CA GLN A 29 13.48 -4.16 11.22
C GLN A 29 14.86 -3.47 11.25
N GLU A 30 15.25 -2.81 10.18
CA GLU A 30 16.48 -2.03 10.07
C GLU A 30 16.40 -0.66 10.77
N GLY A 31 15.23 -0.29 11.31
CA GLY A 31 15.01 0.98 11.99
C GLY A 31 14.90 2.18 11.04
N LEU A 32 14.69 1.95 9.74
CA LEU A 32 14.53 3.01 8.73
C LEU A 32 13.12 3.60 8.73
N ILE A 33 12.13 2.90 9.32
CA ILE A 33 10.74 3.34 9.48
C ILE A 33 10.35 3.18 10.94
N ASN A 34 9.91 4.24 11.59
CA ASN A 34 9.41 4.21 12.98
C ASN A 34 7.97 3.67 13.04
N GLY A 35 7.78 2.47 12.54
CA GLY A 35 6.51 1.75 12.49
C GLY A 35 6.70 0.26 12.71
N GLU A 36 5.59 -0.44 12.92
CA GLU A 36 5.54 -1.90 13.00
C GLU A 36 4.26 -2.42 12.39
N PHE A 37 4.32 -3.51 11.64
CA PHE A 37 3.12 -4.25 11.27
C PHE A 37 2.65 -5.08 12.45
N VAL A 38 1.40 -4.87 12.86
CA VAL A 38 0.77 -5.57 13.99
C VAL A 38 -0.23 -6.62 13.55
N VAL A 39 -0.69 -6.56 12.30
CA VAL A 39 -1.58 -7.53 11.67
C VAL A 39 -1.41 -7.48 10.15
N ILE A 40 -1.58 -8.62 9.51
CA ILE A 40 -1.63 -8.77 8.05
C ILE A 40 -3.03 -9.24 7.69
N ILE A 41 -3.67 -8.56 6.74
CA ILE A 41 -4.96 -8.95 6.17
C ILE A 41 -4.73 -9.37 4.72
N THR A 42 -5.24 -10.53 4.35
CA THR A 42 -5.26 -10.98 2.95
C THR A 42 -6.69 -11.40 2.56
N ASP A 43 -7.03 -11.21 1.30
CA ASP A 43 -8.31 -11.68 0.75
C ASP A 43 -8.19 -13.04 0.02
N HIS A 44 -7.00 -13.67 0.09
CA HIS A 44 -6.70 -14.98 -0.45
C HIS A 44 -5.82 -15.77 0.51
N ALA A 45 -6.33 -16.88 1.02
CA ALA A 45 -5.61 -17.72 1.99
C ALA A 45 -4.34 -18.38 1.42
N ASP A 46 -4.22 -18.46 0.10
CA ASP A 46 -3.07 -19.00 -0.67
C ASP A 46 -2.17 -17.90 -1.25
N ALA A 47 -2.40 -16.63 -0.90
CA ALA A 47 -1.57 -15.52 -1.39
C ALA A 47 -0.11 -15.68 -0.99
N GLY A 48 0.82 -15.24 -1.84
CA GLY A 48 2.26 -15.32 -1.58
C GLY A 48 2.71 -14.62 -0.31
N ILE A 49 1.96 -13.60 0.16
CA ILE A 49 2.21 -12.94 1.44
C ILE A 49 2.12 -13.91 2.62
N VAL A 50 1.28 -14.95 2.55
CA VAL A 50 1.11 -15.96 3.61
C VAL A 50 2.42 -16.71 3.86
N GLU A 51 3.08 -17.17 2.80
CA GLU A 51 4.40 -17.81 2.90
C GLU A 51 5.48 -16.81 3.31
N ARG A 52 5.47 -15.64 2.69
CA ARG A 52 6.49 -14.61 2.89
C ARG A 52 6.50 -14.06 4.30
N SER A 53 5.36 -13.95 4.94
CA SER A 53 5.23 -13.49 6.33
C SER A 53 5.47 -14.56 7.38
N LYS A 54 5.66 -15.82 6.98
CA LYS A 54 6.07 -16.86 7.91
C LYS A 54 7.38 -16.46 8.60
N GLY A 55 7.40 -16.54 9.91
CA GLY A 55 8.57 -16.15 10.70
C GLY A 55 8.64 -14.65 11.07
N TRP A 56 7.72 -13.81 10.58
CA TRP A 56 7.67 -12.41 11.04
C TRP A 56 7.08 -12.27 12.45
N GLY A 57 6.36 -13.29 12.92
CA GLY A 57 5.66 -13.25 14.23
C GLY A 57 4.44 -12.34 14.25
N ILE A 58 3.95 -11.94 13.07
CA ILE A 58 2.79 -11.06 12.92
C ILE A 58 1.56 -11.90 12.60
N PRO A 59 0.44 -11.72 13.34
CA PRO A 59 -0.82 -12.39 13.02
C PRO A 59 -1.25 -12.10 11.57
N LEU A 60 -1.63 -13.16 10.82
CA LEU A 60 -2.20 -13.05 9.49
C LEU A 60 -3.63 -13.57 9.53
N ILE A 61 -4.55 -12.78 8.99
CA ILE A 61 -5.98 -13.08 8.93
C ILE A 61 -6.40 -13.07 7.46
N ALA A 62 -6.90 -14.22 6.98
CA ALA A 62 -7.49 -14.31 5.66
C ALA A 62 -8.99 -13.99 5.77
N ILE A 63 -9.44 -12.98 5.02
CA ILE A 63 -10.84 -12.56 4.94
C ILE A 63 -11.24 -12.59 3.46
N GLU A 64 -11.84 -13.67 3.03
CA GLU A 64 -12.18 -13.88 1.63
C GLU A 64 -13.57 -13.35 1.32
N GLY A 65 -13.68 -12.48 0.32
CA GLY A 65 -14.96 -11.85 -0.04
C GLY A 65 -16.06 -12.83 -0.44
N SER A 66 -15.69 -14.03 -0.92
CA SER A 66 -16.63 -15.09 -1.27
C SER A 66 -17.38 -15.70 -0.08
N GLN A 67 -16.89 -15.45 1.15
CA GLN A 67 -17.49 -15.96 2.39
C GLN A 67 -18.58 -15.05 2.94
N PHE A 68 -18.86 -13.93 2.27
CA PHE A 68 -19.81 -12.91 2.75
C PHE A 68 -20.93 -12.66 1.75
N ASP A 69 -22.15 -12.48 2.24
CA ASP A 69 -23.33 -12.24 1.42
C ASP A 69 -23.39 -10.82 0.84
N SER A 70 -22.58 -9.89 1.35
CA SER A 70 -22.54 -8.50 0.89
C SER A 70 -21.17 -7.86 1.06
N LYS A 71 -20.91 -6.80 0.27
CA LYS A 71 -19.71 -5.96 0.43
C LYS A 71 -19.64 -5.34 1.83
N GLN A 72 -20.76 -4.96 2.41
CA GLN A 72 -20.83 -4.38 3.75
C GLN A 72 -20.41 -5.40 4.83
N ALA A 73 -20.89 -6.65 4.74
CA ALA A 73 -20.49 -7.70 5.67
C ALA A 73 -19.00 -8.02 5.57
N PHE A 74 -18.45 -8.06 4.36
CA PHE A 74 -17.01 -8.23 4.12
C PHE A 74 -16.18 -7.09 4.72
N GLU A 75 -16.62 -5.84 4.51
CA GLU A 75 -15.97 -4.67 5.06
C GLU A 75 -16.04 -4.62 6.59
N GLN A 76 -17.19 -4.97 7.17
CA GLN A 76 -17.34 -5.04 8.62
C GLN A 76 -16.40 -6.09 9.24
N ALA A 77 -16.25 -7.25 8.60
CA ALA A 77 -15.31 -8.26 9.05
C ALA A 77 -13.85 -7.77 9.04
N GLN A 78 -13.48 -6.91 8.07
CA GLN A 78 -12.16 -6.28 8.07
C GLN A 78 -11.99 -5.28 9.22
N LEU A 79 -13.01 -4.46 9.50
CA LEU A 79 -13.00 -3.52 10.63
C LEU A 79 -12.90 -4.26 11.96
N ASP A 80 -13.71 -5.31 12.15
CA ASP A 80 -13.70 -6.15 13.36
C ASP A 80 -12.34 -6.83 13.56
N ALA A 81 -11.72 -7.28 12.47
CA ALA A 81 -10.40 -7.89 12.50
C ALA A 81 -9.28 -6.92 12.90
N LEU A 82 -9.45 -5.63 12.61
CA LEU A 82 -8.46 -4.60 12.97
C LEU A 82 -8.62 -4.08 14.41
N GLU A 83 -9.82 -4.15 14.97
CA GLU A 83 -10.15 -3.55 16.27
C GLU A 83 -9.19 -3.96 17.40
N PRO A 84 -8.84 -5.27 17.58
CA PRO A 84 -7.95 -5.69 18.68
C PRO A 84 -6.53 -5.14 18.56
N TYR A 85 -6.11 -4.70 17.35
CA TYR A 85 -4.73 -4.30 17.09
C TYR A 85 -4.50 -2.80 17.25
N CYS A 86 -5.53 -1.98 17.43
CA CYS A 86 -5.42 -0.53 17.61
C CYS A 86 -4.48 0.10 16.58
N VAL A 87 -4.74 -0.14 15.28
CA VAL A 87 -3.86 0.34 14.20
C VAL A 87 -3.99 1.83 13.96
N ASP A 88 -2.86 2.50 13.75
CA ASP A 88 -2.77 3.93 13.41
C ASP A 88 -2.99 4.19 11.92
N GLY A 89 -2.75 3.17 11.08
CA GLY A 89 -2.91 3.28 9.64
C GLY A 89 -2.87 1.93 8.92
N ILE A 90 -3.26 1.94 7.65
CA ILE A 90 -3.32 0.77 6.78
C ILE A 90 -2.38 0.97 5.59
N VAL A 91 -1.60 -0.05 5.27
CA VAL A 91 -0.68 -0.09 4.14
C VAL A 91 -1.18 -1.11 3.14
N LEU A 92 -1.56 -0.66 1.95
CA LEU A 92 -1.96 -1.53 0.85
C LEU A 92 -0.72 -1.87 0.01
N ALA A 93 -0.35 -3.12 -0.05
CA ALA A 93 0.80 -3.59 -0.83
C ALA A 93 0.38 -4.67 -1.83
N GLY A 94 -0.13 -4.24 -2.97
CA GLY A 94 -0.73 -5.12 -3.96
C GLY A 94 -2.05 -5.73 -3.48
N TYR A 95 -2.86 -4.95 -2.78
CA TYR A 95 -4.22 -5.30 -2.41
C TYR A 95 -5.16 -5.00 -3.59
N MET A 96 -5.82 -6.04 -4.13
CA MET A 96 -6.54 -5.97 -5.41
C MET A 96 -8.03 -5.64 -5.27
N ARG A 97 -8.50 -5.38 -4.05
CA ARG A 97 -9.91 -5.00 -3.82
C ARG A 97 -10.05 -3.52 -3.57
N ILE A 98 -11.20 -2.99 -3.98
CA ILE A 98 -11.61 -1.63 -3.65
C ILE A 98 -11.86 -1.56 -2.15
N VAL A 99 -11.21 -0.62 -1.48
CA VAL A 99 -11.39 -0.34 -0.06
C VAL A 99 -12.80 0.23 0.14
N GLY A 100 -13.53 -0.30 1.09
CA GLY A 100 -14.91 0.12 1.33
C GLY A 100 -15.02 1.44 2.09
N ALA A 101 -16.20 2.05 2.03
CA ALA A 101 -16.46 3.39 2.58
C ALA A 101 -16.27 3.46 4.11
N GLY A 102 -16.59 2.39 4.85
CA GLY A 102 -16.43 2.36 6.30
C GLY A 102 -14.95 2.33 6.71
N LEU A 103 -14.11 1.56 5.99
CA LEU A 103 -12.65 1.59 6.21
C LEU A 103 -12.08 2.97 5.91
N ILE A 104 -12.49 3.58 4.78
CA ILE A 104 -12.05 4.92 4.39
C ILE A 104 -12.45 5.96 5.46
N ALA A 105 -13.71 5.94 5.91
CA ALA A 105 -14.19 6.86 6.95
C ALA A 105 -13.48 6.65 8.29
N ARG A 106 -13.21 5.40 8.69
CA ARG A 106 -12.53 5.07 9.95
C ARG A 106 -11.06 5.44 9.95
N TYR A 107 -10.41 5.34 8.78
CA TYR A 107 -8.98 5.57 8.57
C TYR A 107 -8.73 6.68 7.53
N GLU A 108 -9.53 7.75 7.59
CA GLU A 108 -9.38 8.89 6.70
C GLU A 108 -7.95 9.45 6.76
N HIS A 109 -7.31 9.60 5.61
CA HIS A 109 -5.90 10.01 5.47
C HIS A 109 -4.89 9.12 6.21
N LYS A 110 -5.25 7.85 6.45
CA LYS A 110 -4.40 6.86 7.14
C LYS A 110 -4.30 5.54 6.36
N ILE A 111 -4.83 5.49 5.15
CA ILE A 111 -4.68 4.35 4.24
C ILE A 111 -3.75 4.79 3.13
N LEU A 112 -2.60 4.13 3.01
CA LEU A 112 -1.61 4.38 1.97
C LEU A 112 -1.67 3.25 0.94
N ASN A 113 -1.58 3.61 -0.34
CA ASN A 113 -1.46 2.66 -1.45
C ASN A 113 -0.27 3.01 -2.34
N ILE A 114 0.32 2.00 -2.96
CA ILE A 114 1.25 2.17 -4.07
C ILE A 114 0.61 1.70 -5.36
N HIS A 115 0.65 2.54 -6.38
CA HIS A 115 0.11 2.29 -7.71
C HIS A 115 1.24 2.33 -8.75
N PRO A 116 1.34 1.33 -9.67
CA PRO A 116 2.44 1.21 -10.61
C PRO A 116 2.27 2.09 -11.86
N ALA A 117 1.91 3.35 -11.67
CA ALA A 117 1.87 4.37 -12.72
C ALA A 117 2.01 5.77 -12.10
N LEU A 118 2.24 6.77 -12.94
CA LEU A 118 2.26 8.18 -12.55
C LEU A 118 0.84 8.74 -12.54
N LEU A 119 0.12 8.59 -11.44
CA LEU A 119 -1.21 9.15 -11.30
C LEU A 119 -1.23 10.67 -11.58
N PRO A 120 -2.27 11.20 -12.20
CA PRO A 120 -3.56 10.58 -12.52
C PRO A 120 -3.59 9.73 -13.81
N SER A 121 -2.45 9.48 -14.45
CA SER A 121 -2.39 8.64 -15.65
C SER A 121 -2.48 7.14 -15.26
N PHE A 122 -3.18 6.37 -16.07
CA PHE A 122 -3.27 4.90 -15.98
C PHE A 122 -3.76 4.39 -14.63
N PRO A 123 -4.93 4.85 -14.13
CA PRO A 123 -5.50 4.35 -12.89
C PRO A 123 -6.04 2.92 -13.05
N GLY A 124 -6.29 2.23 -11.94
CA GLY A 124 -6.87 0.90 -11.91
C GLY A 124 -5.85 -0.22 -12.17
N LEU A 125 -6.32 -1.32 -12.75
CA LEU A 125 -5.50 -2.52 -12.95
C LEU A 125 -4.58 -2.38 -14.17
N HIS A 126 -3.47 -3.15 -14.19
CA HIS A 126 -2.53 -3.24 -15.32
C HIS A 126 -1.86 -1.92 -15.72
N GLY A 127 -1.48 -1.07 -14.75
CA GLY A 127 -0.83 0.21 -15.01
C GLY A 127 0.41 0.13 -15.91
N HIS A 128 1.21 -0.96 -15.79
CA HIS A 128 2.37 -1.20 -16.66
C HIS A 128 1.93 -1.38 -18.12
N GLN A 129 0.95 -2.27 -18.37
CA GLN A 129 0.46 -2.54 -19.73
C GLN A 129 -0.19 -1.29 -20.34
N GLN A 130 -0.98 -0.57 -19.56
CA GLN A 130 -1.58 0.70 -20.01
C GLN A 130 -0.51 1.69 -20.47
N ALA A 131 0.60 1.82 -19.73
CA ALA A 131 1.71 2.71 -20.09
C ALA A 131 2.41 2.27 -21.38
N ILE A 132 2.63 0.97 -21.57
CA ILE A 132 3.20 0.38 -22.79
C ILE A 132 2.27 0.66 -23.99
N ASP A 133 1.00 0.33 -23.87
CA ASP A 133 -0.01 0.48 -24.94
C ASP A 133 -0.20 1.95 -25.35
N ALA A 134 -0.08 2.86 -24.39
CA ALA A 134 -0.12 4.31 -24.65
C ALA A 134 1.16 4.84 -25.33
N GLY A 135 2.23 4.04 -25.42
CA GLY A 135 3.49 4.41 -26.06
C GLY A 135 4.25 5.53 -25.35
N VAL A 136 4.03 5.73 -24.04
CA VAL A 136 4.74 6.74 -23.25
C VAL A 136 6.23 6.37 -23.15
N LYS A 137 7.08 7.35 -22.92
CA LYS A 137 8.54 7.15 -22.80
C LYS A 137 9.00 7.12 -21.35
N VAL A 138 8.12 7.54 -20.45
CA VAL A 138 8.36 7.57 -18.99
C VAL A 138 7.07 7.14 -18.30
N THR A 139 7.20 6.25 -17.34
CA THR A 139 6.17 5.90 -16.35
C THR A 139 6.79 5.92 -14.97
N GLY A 140 6.15 5.31 -13.98
CA GLY A 140 6.68 5.29 -12.62
C GLY A 140 5.71 4.65 -11.65
N CYS A 141 5.87 5.00 -10.39
CA CYS A 141 4.94 4.63 -9.33
C CYS A 141 4.47 5.85 -8.54
N THR A 142 3.32 5.71 -7.93
CA THR A 142 2.70 6.72 -7.08
C THR A 142 2.33 6.10 -5.74
N VAL A 143 2.82 6.69 -4.64
CA VAL A 143 2.27 6.45 -3.30
C VAL A 143 1.28 7.57 -2.99
N HIS A 144 0.08 7.19 -2.59
CA HIS A 144 -1.01 8.14 -2.34
C HIS A 144 -1.86 7.69 -1.14
N PHE A 145 -2.57 8.62 -0.54
CA PHE A 145 -3.65 8.27 0.37
C PHE A 145 -4.85 7.73 -0.40
N VAL A 146 -5.55 6.76 0.19
CA VAL A 146 -6.76 6.19 -0.43
C VAL A 146 -7.96 7.02 -0.03
N ASP A 147 -8.77 7.39 -1.03
CA ASP A 147 -10.07 8.03 -0.88
C ASP A 147 -11.18 7.18 -1.52
N ALA A 148 -12.39 7.72 -1.64
CA ALA A 148 -13.54 7.00 -2.17
C ALA A 148 -13.48 6.74 -3.69
N GLY A 149 -12.56 7.37 -4.41
CA GLY A 149 -12.35 7.15 -5.85
C GLY A 149 -11.30 6.07 -6.12
N MET A 150 -11.21 5.67 -7.39
CA MET A 150 -10.16 4.73 -7.82
C MET A 150 -8.87 5.51 -8.10
N ASP A 151 -7.86 5.32 -7.25
CA ASP A 151 -6.54 5.95 -7.35
C ASP A 151 -6.60 7.49 -7.43
N THR A 152 -7.57 8.11 -6.76
CA THR A 152 -7.82 9.56 -6.83
C THR A 152 -7.36 10.34 -5.61
N GLY A 153 -6.92 9.69 -4.55
CA GLY A 153 -6.53 10.34 -3.31
C GLY A 153 -5.25 11.19 -3.40
N PRO A 154 -4.98 11.99 -2.37
CA PRO A 154 -3.83 12.89 -2.34
C PRO A 154 -2.50 12.15 -2.53
N ILE A 155 -1.69 12.60 -3.48
CA ILE A 155 -0.39 12.00 -3.83
C ILE A 155 0.64 12.38 -2.78
N ILE A 156 1.30 11.36 -2.20
CA ILE A 156 2.40 11.56 -1.26
C ILE A 156 3.72 11.67 -2.03
N MET A 157 4.02 10.71 -2.91
CA MET A 157 5.31 10.64 -3.59
C MET A 157 5.20 9.93 -4.94
N GLN A 158 5.99 10.38 -5.91
CA GLN A 158 6.09 9.75 -7.23
C GLN A 158 7.56 9.62 -7.63
N ASN A 159 7.91 8.50 -8.26
CA ASN A 159 9.21 8.29 -8.88
C ASN A 159 9.03 7.67 -10.26
N THR A 160 9.99 7.93 -11.15
CA THR A 160 9.89 7.62 -12.57
C THR A 160 10.88 6.53 -13.01
N VAL A 161 10.49 5.80 -14.06
CA VAL A 161 11.36 4.90 -14.83
C VAL A 161 11.14 5.12 -16.32
N PRO A 162 12.16 4.86 -17.18
CA PRO A 162 11.98 4.88 -18.63
C PRO A 162 11.11 3.69 -19.07
N VAL A 163 10.36 3.88 -20.17
CA VAL A 163 9.69 2.82 -20.92
C VAL A 163 10.43 2.65 -22.25
N TYR A 164 10.92 1.43 -22.50
CA TYR A 164 11.64 1.11 -23.73
C TYR A 164 10.70 0.55 -24.81
N PRO A 165 11.05 0.67 -26.09
CA PRO A 165 10.18 0.23 -27.19
C PRO A 165 9.87 -1.29 -27.22
N ASP A 166 10.72 -2.08 -26.61
CA ASP A 166 10.66 -3.54 -26.51
C ASP A 166 10.20 -4.05 -25.14
N ASP A 167 9.73 -3.16 -24.28
CA ASP A 167 9.20 -3.57 -22.97
C ASP A 167 7.95 -4.45 -23.09
N THR A 168 7.94 -5.45 -22.29
CA THR A 168 6.76 -6.20 -21.89
C THR A 168 6.28 -5.75 -20.51
N GLU A 169 5.08 -6.17 -20.10
CA GLU A 169 4.57 -5.91 -18.75
C GLU A 169 5.57 -6.41 -17.69
N ASP A 170 6.17 -7.59 -17.90
CA ASP A 170 7.13 -8.19 -16.98
C ASP A 170 8.42 -7.36 -16.89
N THR A 171 9.05 -6.99 -18.02
CA THR A 171 10.33 -6.23 -18.00
C THR A 171 10.17 -4.85 -17.41
N LEU A 172 9.04 -4.19 -17.67
CA LEU A 172 8.74 -2.89 -17.05
C LEU A 172 8.46 -3.05 -15.56
N SER A 173 7.70 -4.08 -15.15
CA SER A 173 7.43 -4.38 -13.74
C SER A 173 8.73 -4.68 -12.96
N GLU A 174 9.63 -5.49 -13.52
CA GLU A 174 10.93 -5.78 -12.90
C GLU A 174 11.78 -4.52 -12.71
N ARG A 175 11.77 -3.61 -13.69
CA ARG A 175 12.47 -2.32 -13.60
C ARG A 175 11.86 -1.39 -12.57
N LEU A 176 10.53 -1.38 -12.46
CA LEU A 176 9.80 -0.49 -11.56
C LEU A 176 9.87 -0.96 -10.11
N LEU A 177 9.87 -2.26 -9.86
CA LEU A 177 9.78 -2.85 -8.52
C LEU A 177 10.79 -2.29 -7.49
N PRO A 178 12.10 -2.14 -7.78
CA PRO A 178 13.04 -1.51 -6.86
C PRO A 178 12.69 -0.05 -6.55
N VAL A 179 12.15 0.66 -7.54
CA VAL A 179 11.71 2.06 -7.39
C VAL A 179 10.46 2.14 -6.53
N GLU A 180 9.51 1.22 -6.70
CA GLU A 180 8.35 1.09 -5.81
C GLU A 180 8.78 0.88 -4.35
N HIS A 181 9.68 -0.08 -4.10
CA HIS A 181 10.19 -0.36 -2.76
C HIS A 181 10.81 0.88 -2.10
N ALA A 182 11.63 1.63 -2.85
CA ALA A 182 12.26 2.84 -2.35
C ALA A 182 11.25 3.96 -2.08
N THR A 183 10.32 4.17 -3.02
CA THR A 183 9.28 5.20 -2.95
C THR A 183 8.32 4.94 -1.78
N TYR A 184 7.87 3.69 -1.65
CA TYR A 184 6.93 3.34 -0.58
C TYR A 184 7.57 3.42 0.81
N ARG A 185 8.85 2.96 0.92
CA ARG A 185 9.61 3.09 2.16
C ARG A 185 9.69 4.53 2.63
N GLU A 186 10.05 5.45 1.72
CA GLU A 186 10.19 6.86 2.09
C GLU A 186 8.84 7.51 2.42
N ALA A 187 7.80 7.25 1.63
CA ALA A 187 6.46 7.75 1.92
C ALA A 187 5.93 7.25 3.27
N LEU A 188 6.14 5.95 3.58
CA LEU A 188 5.71 5.37 4.85
C LEU A 188 6.56 5.89 6.03
N ARG A 189 7.85 6.16 5.84
CA ARG A 189 8.70 6.80 6.83
C ARG A 189 8.13 8.17 7.22
N LEU A 190 7.83 9.02 6.23
CA LEU A 190 7.24 10.34 6.45
C LEU A 190 5.88 10.24 7.17
N PHE A 191 5.04 9.27 6.80
CA PHE A 191 3.77 9.01 7.49
C PHE A 191 3.99 8.63 8.96
N CYS A 192 4.93 7.73 9.23
CA CYS A 192 5.22 7.27 10.61
C CYS A 192 5.83 8.36 11.50
N GLU A 193 6.48 9.34 10.92
CA GLU A 193 7.06 10.49 11.61
C GLU A 193 6.10 11.68 11.76
N ASP A 194 4.82 11.52 11.34
CA ASP A 194 3.82 12.59 11.26
C ASP A 194 4.31 13.81 10.45
N ALA A 195 5.17 13.57 9.46
CA ALA A 195 5.80 14.58 8.61
C ALA A 195 5.00 14.94 7.35
N LEU A 196 3.71 14.58 7.31
CA LEU A 196 2.82 14.84 6.18
C LEU A 196 1.65 15.72 6.61
N ARG A 197 1.38 16.77 5.86
CA ARG A 197 0.22 17.64 6.03
C ARG A 197 -0.56 17.73 4.72
N ILE A 198 -1.86 17.51 4.78
CA ILE A 198 -2.75 17.50 3.60
C ILE A 198 -3.52 18.82 3.55
N GLU A 199 -3.45 19.51 2.43
CA GLU A 199 -4.26 20.70 2.11
C GLU A 199 -5.01 20.46 0.79
N GLY A 200 -6.28 20.12 0.87
CA GLY A 200 -7.06 19.70 -0.30
C GLY A 200 -6.48 18.44 -0.93
N ARG A 201 -5.89 18.58 -2.12
CA ARG A 201 -5.23 17.46 -2.84
C ARG A 201 -3.70 17.47 -2.70
N ILE A 202 -3.15 18.46 -2.05
CA ILE A 202 -1.69 18.64 -1.96
C ILE A 202 -1.22 18.08 -0.62
N VAL A 203 -0.20 17.24 -0.67
CA VAL A 203 0.51 16.72 0.51
C VAL A 203 1.81 17.50 0.66
N HIS A 204 1.97 18.17 1.80
CA HIS A 204 3.18 18.88 2.17
C HIS A 204 4.04 18.02 3.09
N TYR A 205 5.35 18.09 2.91
CA TYR A 205 6.33 17.51 3.82
C TYR A 205 6.70 18.61 4.86
N ILE A 206 6.62 18.29 6.14
CA ILE A 206 6.84 19.23 7.27
C ILE A 206 7.95 18.77 8.20
#